data_6a547cd9f49495929b4633fd7a3af3de
#
_entry.id   6a547cd9f49495929b4633fd7a3af3de
#
_cell.length_a   1.000
_cell.length_b   1.000
_cell.length_c   1.000
_cell.angle_alpha   90.00
_cell.angle_beta   90.00
_cell.angle_gamma   90.00
#
_symmetry.space_group_name_H-M   'P 1'
#
loop_
_entity.id
_entity.type
_entity.pdbx_description
1 polymer ?
#
loop_
_entity_poly.entity_id
_entity_poly.type
_entity_poly.pdbx_seq_one_letter_code
_entity_poly.pdbx_strand_id
1 'polypeptide(L)'
;MGLDVIHGIIAMVDCVIPAAGLSSRMGTWKPMLAYQGSTLLDVAIEHALLFCSKVIVVAGYRADELVQRYQHQPHIMVVVNPDYQQGMLSSIQKGIEAVTSSRFFITHADMPCIDPQVFRMLLQVDHTRVIFPGNKHQTGHPVLIDAALIPQILALPVTAKMKQVLQIGTEHYLKLNAASGIYHDIDTPEKYQQLIQTYK
;
A
#
# COMPACT_ATOMS: atom_id res chain seq x y z
N MET A 1 36.13 -5.26 -0.72
CA MET A 1 36.51 -4.06 0.04
C MET A 1 35.55 -2.97 -0.29
N GLY A 2 34.92 -2.33 0.72
CA GLY A 2 33.98 -1.22 0.55
C GLY A 2 32.52 -1.64 0.74
N LEU A 3 32.17 -2.04 1.96
CA LEU A 3 30.78 -1.96 2.45
C LEU A 3 30.51 -0.48 2.70
N ASP A 4 29.89 0.19 1.74
CA ASP A 4 29.24 1.46 1.97
C ASP A 4 28.03 1.22 2.86
N VAL A 5 28.27 1.30 4.15
CA VAL A 5 27.26 1.41 5.18
C VAL A 5 26.64 2.80 5.01
N ILE A 6 25.62 2.90 4.16
CA ILE A 6 24.68 4.01 4.23
C ILE A 6 23.95 3.79 5.55
N HIS A 7 24.41 4.48 6.59
CA HIS A 7 23.81 4.49 7.92
C HIS A 7 22.33 4.81 7.78
N GLY A 8 21.49 3.84 8.16
CA GLY A 8 20.06 3.86 8.12
C GLY A 8 19.44 5.04 8.87
N ILE A 9 19.19 6.11 8.15
CA ILE A 9 18.00 6.89 8.40
C ILE A 9 16.91 6.12 7.65
N ILE A 10 16.20 5.24 8.35
CA ILE A 10 14.88 4.80 7.90
C ILE A 10 14.14 6.11 7.70
N ALA A 11 13.87 6.45 6.45
CA ALA A 11 13.12 7.66 6.16
C ALA A 11 11.84 7.57 7.01
N MET A 12 11.54 8.62 7.78
CA MET A 12 10.30 8.67 8.57
C MET A 12 9.13 8.81 7.59
N VAL A 13 8.76 7.70 6.97
CA VAL A 13 7.71 7.60 5.95
C VAL A 13 6.70 6.58 6.43
N ASP A 14 5.44 6.94 6.38
CA ASP A 14 4.31 6.06 6.69
C ASP A 14 3.85 5.32 5.43
N CYS A 15 3.22 4.16 5.60
CA CYS A 15 2.59 3.44 4.50
C CYS A 15 1.14 3.12 4.86
N VAL A 16 0.19 3.49 4.01
CA VAL A 16 -1.23 3.16 4.16
C VAL A 16 -1.56 1.95 3.30
N ILE A 17 -2.12 0.91 3.93
CA ILE A 17 -2.57 -0.33 3.27
C ILE A 17 -4.07 -0.52 3.50
N PRO A 18 -4.93 -0.19 2.52
CA PRO A 18 -6.35 -0.51 2.59
C PRO A 18 -6.57 -2.03 2.57
N ALA A 19 -7.17 -2.56 3.64
CA ALA A 19 -7.53 -3.97 3.81
C ALA A 19 -9.00 -4.17 4.20
N ALA A 20 -9.84 -3.14 3.98
CA ALA A 20 -11.21 -3.06 4.46
C ALA A 20 -12.23 -3.79 3.59
N GLY A 21 -11.86 -4.24 2.38
CA GLY A 21 -12.77 -4.78 1.37
C GLY A 21 -13.30 -6.17 1.67
N LEU A 22 -14.50 -6.46 1.13
CA LEU A 22 -15.21 -7.76 1.28
C LEU A 22 -14.58 -8.91 0.50
N SER A 23 -13.69 -8.63 -0.46
CA SER A 23 -13.08 -9.63 -1.36
C SER A 23 -14.12 -10.50 -2.11
N SER A 24 -15.27 -9.93 -2.49
CA SER A 24 -16.44 -10.66 -3.01
C SER A 24 -16.13 -11.54 -4.24
N ARG A 25 -15.24 -11.09 -5.13
CA ARG A 25 -14.80 -11.87 -6.31
C ARG A 25 -13.98 -13.11 -5.97
N MET A 26 -13.34 -13.12 -4.80
CA MET A 26 -12.50 -14.24 -4.34
C MET A 26 -13.30 -15.33 -3.62
N GLY A 27 -14.52 -15.05 -3.17
CA GLY A 27 -15.31 -15.95 -2.31
C GLY A 27 -14.69 -16.20 -0.92
N THR A 28 -13.52 -15.63 -0.66
CA THR A 28 -12.81 -15.72 0.62
C THR A 28 -12.09 -14.38 0.90
N TRP A 29 -11.81 -14.14 2.17
CA TRP A 29 -11.22 -12.86 2.60
C TRP A 29 -9.75 -12.74 2.20
N LYS A 30 -9.50 -11.99 1.14
CA LYS A 30 -8.24 -11.88 0.42
C LYS A 30 -7.02 -11.54 1.30
N PRO A 31 -7.07 -10.54 2.21
CA PRO A 31 -5.91 -10.16 3.00
C PRO A 31 -5.30 -11.30 3.81
N MET A 32 -6.13 -12.28 4.19
CA MET A 32 -5.75 -13.42 5.03
C MET A 32 -5.47 -14.71 4.25
N LEU A 33 -5.41 -14.66 2.94
CA LEU A 33 -4.98 -15.81 2.14
C LEU A 33 -3.52 -16.16 2.43
N ALA A 34 -3.25 -17.46 2.59
CA ALA A 34 -1.93 -17.98 2.91
C ALA A 34 -0.92 -17.71 1.79
N TYR A 35 0.23 -17.17 2.12
CA TYR A 35 1.32 -16.91 1.18
C TYR A 35 2.67 -16.90 1.91
N GLN A 36 3.64 -17.68 1.40
CA GLN A 36 5.02 -17.75 1.93
C GLN A 36 5.11 -17.99 3.45
N GLY A 37 4.26 -18.89 3.98
CA GLY A 37 4.23 -19.18 5.43
C GLY A 37 3.50 -18.15 6.29
N SER A 38 2.94 -17.10 5.68
CA SER A 38 2.18 -16.03 6.32
C SER A 38 0.90 -15.72 5.54
N THR A 39 0.48 -14.46 5.42
CA THR A 39 -0.68 -14.03 4.63
C THR A 39 -0.29 -12.99 3.59
N LEU A 40 -1.16 -12.75 2.59
CA LEU A 40 -0.92 -11.70 1.60
C LEU A 40 -0.70 -10.32 2.27
N LEU A 41 -1.51 -10.01 3.28
CA LEU A 41 -1.39 -8.75 4.02
C LEU A 41 -0.09 -8.68 4.83
N ASP A 42 0.30 -9.76 5.50
CA ASP A 42 1.56 -9.77 6.28
C ASP A 42 2.76 -9.50 5.37
N VAL A 43 2.83 -10.16 4.21
CA VAL A 43 3.92 -9.95 3.24
C VAL A 43 3.93 -8.51 2.72
N ALA A 44 2.77 -7.93 2.42
CA ALA A 44 2.69 -6.52 2.00
C ALA A 44 3.17 -5.56 3.11
N ILE A 45 2.82 -5.86 4.38
CA ILE A 45 3.30 -5.11 5.56
C ILE A 45 4.82 -5.24 5.72
N GLU A 46 5.35 -6.46 5.66
CA GLU A 46 6.79 -6.73 5.79
C GLU A 46 7.59 -6.00 4.72
N HIS A 47 7.15 -6.03 3.46
CA HIS A 47 7.78 -5.29 2.37
C HIS A 47 7.79 -3.78 2.62
N ALA A 48 6.67 -3.22 3.11
CA ALA A 48 6.59 -1.80 3.44
C ALA A 48 7.51 -1.43 4.61
N LEU A 49 7.57 -2.24 5.67
CA LEU A 49 8.38 -1.99 6.86
C LEU A 49 9.89 -2.02 6.60
N LEU A 50 10.36 -2.57 5.47
CA LEU A 50 11.77 -2.45 5.08
C LEU A 50 12.17 -1.00 4.77
N PHE A 51 11.22 -0.12 4.43
CA PHE A 51 11.48 1.25 3.99
C PHE A 51 10.59 2.30 4.68
N CYS A 52 9.62 1.87 5.48
CA CYS A 52 8.70 2.73 6.21
C CYS A 52 8.87 2.54 7.72
N SER A 53 8.72 3.62 8.47
CA SER A 53 8.77 3.60 9.94
C SER A 53 7.48 3.07 10.57
N LYS A 54 6.35 3.21 9.85
CA LYS A 54 5.03 2.79 10.32
C LYS A 54 4.14 2.36 9.15
N VAL A 55 3.39 1.29 9.35
CA VAL A 55 2.32 0.85 8.44
C VAL A 55 0.96 1.08 9.08
N ILE A 56 0.07 1.74 8.36
CA ILE A 56 -1.31 2.01 8.73
C ILE A 56 -2.21 1.08 7.93
N VAL A 57 -2.69 0.03 8.58
CA VAL A 57 -3.64 -0.93 8.00
C VAL A 57 -5.04 -0.42 8.20
N VAL A 58 -5.78 -0.19 7.12
CA VAL A 58 -7.18 0.23 7.22
C VAL A 58 -8.09 -0.97 7.14
N ALA A 59 -8.71 -1.30 8.27
CA ALA A 59 -9.63 -2.41 8.42
C ALA A 59 -11.09 -1.95 8.21
N GLY A 60 -11.96 -2.87 7.80
CA GLY A 60 -13.39 -2.65 7.64
C GLY A 60 -14.14 -3.97 7.83
N TYR A 61 -14.29 -4.77 6.78
CA TYR A 61 -14.80 -6.13 6.93
C TYR A 61 -13.88 -6.95 7.86
N ARG A 62 -14.45 -7.61 8.86
CA ARG A 62 -13.72 -8.38 9.89
C ARG A 62 -12.62 -7.57 10.60
N ALA A 63 -12.90 -6.29 10.89
CA ALA A 63 -11.93 -5.36 11.47
C ALA A 63 -11.32 -5.88 12.79
N ASP A 64 -12.14 -6.50 13.66
CA ASP A 64 -11.69 -7.01 14.96
C ASP A 64 -10.55 -8.03 14.85
N GLU A 65 -10.56 -8.85 13.78
CA GLU A 65 -9.50 -9.84 13.55
C GLU A 65 -8.16 -9.17 13.21
N LEU A 66 -8.16 -8.10 12.41
CA LEU A 66 -6.94 -7.35 12.12
C LEU A 66 -6.46 -6.57 13.34
N VAL A 67 -7.37 -5.96 14.11
CA VAL A 67 -7.03 -5.30 15.36
C VAL A 67 -6.36 -6.30 16.31
N GLN A 68 -6.97 -7.46 16.55
CA GLN A 68 -6.41 -8.49 17.42
C GLN A 68 -5.06 -9.01 16.91
N ARG A 69 -4.91 -9.20 15.59
CA ARG A 69 -3.69 -9.71 14.98
C ARG A 69 -2.51 -8.79 15.18
N TYR A 70 -2.69 -7.48 15.04
CA TYR A 70 -1.60 -6.51 15.02
C TYR A 70 -1.48 -5.65 16.28
N GLN A 71 -2.32 -5.83 17.30
CA GLN A 71 -2.38 -5.01 18.52
C GLN A 71 -1.05 -4.90 19.28
N HIS A 72 -0.14 -5.87 19.13
CA HIS A 72 1.17 -5.89 19.81
C HIS A 72 2.34 -5.61 18.88
N GLN A 73 2.08 -5.14 17.65
CA GLN A 73 3.11 -4.83 16.67
C GLN A 73 3.41 -3.33 16.68
N PRO A 74 4.58 -2.88 17.20
CA PRO A 74 4.82 -1.46 17.47
C PRO A 74 4.83 -0.56 16.23
N HIS A 75 5.12 -1.14 15.05
CA HIS A 75 5.20 -0.42 13.79
C HIS A 75 3.95 -0.57 12.91
N ILE A 76 2.91 -1.23 13.42
CA ILE A 76 1.66 -1.44 12.70
C ILE A 76 0.52 -0.77 13.48
N MET A 77 -0.18 0.14 12.83
CA MET A 77 -1.37 0.79 13.35
C MET A 77 -2.59 0.31 12.58
N VAL A 78 -3.56 -0.28 13.26
CA VAL A 78 -4.84 -0.63 12.62
C VAL A 78 -5.84 0.49 12.86
N VAL A 79 -6.41 1.01 11.77
CA VAL A 79 -7.45 2.03 11.78
C VAL A 79 -8.73 1.41 11.22
N VAL A 80 -9.82 1.49 11.97
CA VAL A 80 -11.11 0.94 11.54
C VAL A 80 -11.87 2.00 10.73
N ASN A 81 -12.28 1.63 9.51
CA ASN A 81 -13.19 2.39 8.67
C ASN A 81 -14.59 1.78 8.75
N PRO A 82 -15.55 2.35 9.49
CA PRO A 82 -16.92 1.85 9.54
C PRO A 82 -17.65 2.00 8.21
N ASP A 83 -17.22 2.96 7.39
CA ASP A 83 -17.82 3.33 6.11
C ASP A 83 -17.15 2.62 4.90
N TYR A 84 -16.45 1.52 5.13
CA TYR A 84 -15.68 0.82 4.07
C TYR A 84 -16.51 0.41 2.85
N GLN A 85 -17.82 0.25 3.00
CA GLN A 85 -18.75 -0.06 1.90
C GLN A 85 -18.91 1.09 0.90
N GLN A 86 -18.53 2.31 1.27
CA GLN A 86 -18.53 3.46 0.37
C GLN A 86 -17.39 3.41 -0.67
N GLY A 87 -16.48 2.45 -0.57
CA GLY A 87 -15.46 2.18 -1.57
C GLY A 87 -14.02 2.45 -1.10
N MET A 88 -13.08 2.24 -2.02
CA MET A 88 -11.64 2.31 -1.74
C MET A 88 -11.21 3.68 -1.20
N LEU A 89 -11.77 4.78 -1.74
CA LEU A 89 -11.37 6.13 -1.35
C LEU A 89 -11.71 6.42 0.12
N SER A 90 -12.87 5.96 0.63
CA SER A 90 -13.22 6.13 2.04
C SER A 90 -12.18 5.49 2.96
N SER A 91 -11.67 4.31 2.59
CA SER A 91 -10.62 3.63 3.35
C SER A 91 -9.28 4.36 3.27
N ILE A 92 -8.92 4.90 2.11
CA ILE A 92 -7.72 5.71 1.97
C ILE A 92 -7.83 6.99 2.80
N GLN A 93 -8.95 7.71 2.71
CA GLN A 93 -9.19 8.92 3.52
C GLN A 93 -9.05 8.60 5.01
N LYS A 94 -9.64 7.49 5.46
CA LYS A 94 -9.52 7.07 6.87
C LYS A 94 -8.09 6.73 7.26
N GLY A 95 -7.33 6.10 6.40
CA GLY A 95 -5.93 5.76 6.66
C GLY A 95 -5.00 6.98 6.71
N ILE A 96 -5.17 7.94 5.78
CA ILE A 96 -4.29 9.10 5.72
C ILE A 96 -4.51 10.10 6.87
N GLU A 97 -5.64 10.06 7.58
CA GLU A 97 -5.84 10.82 8.83
C GLU A 97 -4.80 10.46 9.90
N ALA A 98 -4.26 9.23 9.86
CA ALA A 98 -3.27 8.74 10.82
C ALA A 98 -1.81 8.92 10.35
N VAL A 99 -1.59 9.48 9.17
CA VAL A 99 -0.25 9.80 8.63
C VAL A 99 0.36 10.95 9.42
N THR A 100 1.62 10.76 9.81
CA THR A 100 2.40 11.75 10.57
C THR A 100 3.67 12.21 9.86
N SER A 101 4.09 11.47 8.83
CA SER A 101 5.27 11.74 8.04
C SER A 101 5.00 12.79 6.95
N SER A 102 6.05 13.46 6.46
CA SER A 102 5.95 14.45 5.36
C SER A 102 5.63 13.83 4.01
N ARG A 103 5.93 12.55 3.83
CA ARG A 103 5.60 11.74 2.64
C ARG A 103 5.07 10.39 3.11
N PHE A 104 4.15 9.80 2.37
CA PHE A 104 3.61 8.50 2.70
C PHE A 104 3.35 7.66 1.44
N PHE A 105 3.40 6.35 1.61
CA PHE A 105 3.01 5.41 0.57
C PHE A 105 1.55 5.01 0.69
N ILE A 106 0.96 4.69 -0.45
CA ILE A 106 -0.24 3.87 -0.53
C ILE A 106 0.11 2.62 -1.32
N THR A 107 -0.11 1.44 -0.74
CA THR A 107 0.00 0.16 -1.42
C THR A 107 -1.22 -0.70 -1.14
N HIS A 108 -1.27 -1.91 -1.70
CA HIS A 108 -2.42 -2.80 -1.56
C HIS A 108 -2.04 -4.12 -0.88
N ALA A 109 -2.98 -4.65 -0.06
CA ALA A 109 -2.82 -5.92 0.64
C ALA A 109 -2.76 -7.14 -0.31
N ASP A 110 -3.18 -6.99 -1.55
CA ASP A 110 -3.28 -8.03 -2.56
C ASP A 110 -2.19 -7.96 -3.64
N MET A 111 -1.11 -7.24 -3.36
CA MET A 111 0.05 -7.09 -4.26
C MET A 111 1.34 -7.60 -3.61
N PRO A 112 1.41 -8.89 -3.21
CA PRO A 112 2.56 -9.44 -2.47
C PRO A 112 3.82 -9.58 -3.34
N CYS A 113 3.68 -9.50 -4.67
CA CYS A 113 4.78 -9.65 -5.62
C CYS A 113 5.57 -8.36 -5.88
N ILE A 114 5.21 -7.24 -5.25
CA ILE A 114 5.98 -6.00 -5.38
C ILE A 114 7.39 -6.21 -4.83
N ASP A 115 8.41 -5.97 -5.68
CA ASP A 115 9.79 -5.95 -5.21
C ASP A 115 9.94 -4.81 -4.19
N PRO A 116 10.36 -5.10 -2.94
CA PRO A 116 10.53 -4.07 -1.91
C PRO A 116 11.46 -2.92 -2.33
N GLN A 117 12.41 -3.16 -3.23
CA GLN A 117 13.31 -2.12 -3.74
C GLN A 117 12.57 -0.99 -4.48
N VAL A 118 11.35 -1.23 -4.95
CA VAL A 118 10.50 -0.19 -5.55
C VAL A 118 10.25 0.95 -4.57
N PHE A 119 10.01 0.65 -3.29
CA PHE A 119 9.84 1.67 -2.25
C PHE A 119 11.08 2.57 -2.18
N ARG A 120 12.28 1.98 -2.14
CA ARG A 120 13.54 2.73 -2.10
C ARG A 120 13.72 3.61 -3.34
N MET A 121 13.43 3.07 -4.52
CA MET A 121 13.60 3.81 -5.77
C MET A 121 12.66 5.02 -5.84
N LEU A 122 11.42 4.90 -5.36
CA LEU A 122 10.47 6.01 -5.29
C LEU A 122 10.92 7.07 -4.29
N LEU A 123 11.52 6.68 -3.15
CA LEU A 123 12.05 7.60 -2.14
C LEU A 123 13.20 8.47 -2.66
N GLN A 124 13.94 7.99 -3.66
CA GLN A 124 15.05 8.73 -4.28
C GLN A 124 14.59 9.82 -5.26
N VAL A 125 13.30 9.86 -5.62
CA VAL A 125 12.76 10.91 -6.49
C VAL A 125 12.44 12.14 -5.66
N ASP A 126 13.08 13.25 -5.98
CA ASP A 126 12.92 14.52 -5.28
C ASP A 126 11.84 15.43 -5.91
N HIS A 127 11.29 16.34 -5.08
CA HIS A 127 10.51 17.53 -5.48
C HIS A 127 9.20 17.26 -6.24
N THR A 128 8.62 16.06 -6.14
CA THR A 128 7.35 15.73 -6.81
C THR A 128 6.30 15.34 -5.79
N ARG A 129 5.08 15.84 -5.97
CA ARG A 129 3.99 15.61 -5.01
C ARG A 129 3.39 14.23 -5.06
N VAL A 130 3.37 13.61 -6.23
CA VAL A 130 2.86 12.24 -6.42
C VAL A 130 3.80 11.48 -7.35
N ILE A 131 4.29 10.32 -6.91
CA ILE A 131 5.22 9.50 -7.68
C ILE A 131 4.61 8.11 -7.86
N PHE A 132 4.46 7.72 -9.12
CA PHE A 132 3.98 6.40 -9.52
C PHE A 132 5.10 5.55 -10.07
N PRO A 133 5.20 4.27 -9.69
CA PRO A 133 5.95 3.32 -10.51
C PRO A 133 5.15 3.03 -11.80
N GLY A 134 5.86 2.94 -12.93
CA GLY A 134 5.26 2.67 -14.25
C GLY A 134 5.25 3.89 -15.16
N ASN A 135 4.13 4.15 -15.82
CA ASN A 135 3.97 5.27 -16.75
C ASN A 135 2.54 5.83 -16.71
N LYS A 136 2.29 6.97 -17.39
CA LYS A 136 0.98 7.64 -17.35
C LYS A 136 -0.20 6.82 -17.90
N HIS A 137 0.06 5.79 -18.70
CA HIS A 137 -0.97 4.91 -19.27
C HIS A 137 -1.27 3.74 -18.35
N GLN A 138 -0.25 3.28 -17.59
CA GLN A 138 -0.36 2.19 -16.64
C GLN A 138 0.48 2.53 -15.39
N THR A 139 -0.21 2.98 -14.36
CA THR A 139 0.37 3.26 -13.05
C THR A 139 0.34 2.01 -12.18
N GLY A 140 1.43 1.78 -11.44
CA GLY A 140 1.55 0.67 -10.49
C GLY A 140 1.51 1.14 -9.03
N HIS A 141 1.85 0.23 -8.14
CA HIS A 141 2.00 0.43 -6.70
C HIS A 141 3.41 0.01 -6.25
N PRO A 142 3.88 0.53 -5.08
CA PRO A 142 3.26 1.54 -4.22
C PRO A 142 3.29 2.94 -4.85
N VAL A 143 2.38 3.81 -4.43
CA VAL A 143 2.39 5.23 -4.83
C VAL A 143 2.94 6.06 -3.68
N LEU A 144 3.92 6.93 -3.94
CA LEU A 144 4.47 7.85 -2.95
C LEU A 144 3.82 9.23 -3.09
N ILE A 145 3.33 9.79 -1.97
CA ILE A 145 2.51 11.01 -1.94
C ILE A 145 3.07 11.98 -0.89
N ASP A 146 3.12 13.26 -1.24
CA ASP A 146 3.42 14.35 -0.31
C ASP A 146 2.24 14.57 0.64
N ALA A 147 2.49 14.59 1.95
CA ALA A 147 1.46 14.77 2.96
C ALA A 147 0.76 16.14 2.87
N ALA A 148 1.36 17.14 2.23
CA ALA A 148 0.70 18.40 1.93
C ALA A 148 -0.56 18.26 1.07
N LEU A 149 -0.75 17.10 0.40
CA LEU A 149 -1.97 16.79 -0.35
C LEU A 149 -3.11 16.20 0.50
N ILE A 150 -2.84 15.81 1.75
CA ILE A 150 -3.85 15.19 2.62
C ILE A 150 -5.13 16.03 2.72
N PRO A 151 -5.10 17.35 3.00
CA PRO A 151 -6.33 18.14 3.08
C PRO A 151 -7.16 18.11 1.79
N GLN A 152 -6.49 18.09 0.64
CA GLN A 152 -7.15 18.03 -0.66
C GLN A 152 -7.77 16.66 -0.92
N ILE A 153 -7.09 15.58 -0.52
CA ILE A 153 -7.61 14.20 -0.65
C ILE A 153 -8.81 14.01 0.26
N LEU A 154 -8.76 14.51 1.50
CA LEU A 154 -9.86 14.42 2.47
C LEU A 154 -11.09 15.23 2.03
N ALA A 155 -10.91 16.32 1.27
CA ALA A 155 -12.00 17.13 0.75
C ALA A 155 -12.76 16.50 -0.44
N LEU A 156 -12.23 15.43 -1.04
CA LEU A 156 -12.89 14.77 -2.16
C LEU A 156 -14.10 13.96 -1.69
N PRO A 157 -15.19 13.94 -2.48
CA PRO A 157 -16.31 13.06 -2.20
C PRO A 157 -15.84 11.60 -2.30
N VAL A 158 -16.30 10.72 -1.41
CA VAL A 158 -15.93 9.30 -1.37
C VAL A 158 -16.23 8.54 -2.68
N THR A 159 -17.11 9.09 -3.50
CA THR A 159 -17.44 8.59 -4.85
C THR A 159 -16.41 8.95 -5.91
N ALA A 160 -15.43 9.82 -5.59
CA ALA A 160 -14.37 10.17 -6.53
C ALA A 160 -13.49 8.96 -6.85
N LYS A 161 -13.04 8.88 -8.10
CA LYS A 161 -12.13 7.80 -8.52
C LYS A 161 -10.71 8.09 -8.03
N MET A 162 -10.00 7.07 -7.58
CA MET A 162 -8.59 7.19 -7.17
C MET A 162 -7.72 7.93 -8.19
N LYS A 163 -7.94 7.73 -9.47
CA LYS A 163 -7.22 8.46 -10.53
C LYS A 163 -7.39 9.98 -10.41
N GLN A 164 -8.57 10.46 -10.01
CA GLN A 164 -8.82 11.90 -9.79
C GLN A 164 -8.09 12.42 -8.55
N VAL A 165 -8.03 11.61 -7.50
CA VAL A 165 -7.26 11.91 -6.27
C VAL A 165 -5.79 12.14 -6.60
N LEU A 166 -5.24 11.30 -7.45
CA LEU A 166 -3.81 11.29 -7.75
C LEU A 166 -3.41 12.37 -8.77
N GLN A 167 -4.39 12.98 -9.48
CA GLN A 167 -4.18 14.11 -10.40
C GLN A 167 -4.16 15.48 -9.69
N ILE A 168 -4.29 15.52 -8.35
CA ILE A 168 -4.30 16.77 -7.57
C ILE A 168 -2.91 17.44 -7.51
N GLY A 169 -1.86 16.68 -7.68
CA GLY A 169 -0.48 17.15 -7.57
C GLY A 169 0.31 17.11 -8.89
N THR A 170 1.56 17.57 -8.82
CA THR A 170 2.51 17.33 -9.89
C THR A 170 2.87 15.84 -9.88
N GLU A 171 2.56 15.16 -10.97
CA GLU A 171 2.80 13.73 -11.12
C GLU A 171 4.18 13.45 -11.68
N HIS A 172 4.84 12.42 -11.17
CA HIS A 172 6.04 11.83 -11.74
C HIS A 172 5.86 10.34 -11.95
N TYR A 173 6.39 9.82 -13.05
CA TYR A 173 6.31 8.41 -13.40
C TYR A 173 7.70 7.79 -13.43
N LEU A 174 7.99 6.91 -12.48
CA LEU A 174 9.23 6.16 -12.44
C LEU A 174 9.09 4.91 -13.29
N LYS A 175 9.73 4.89 -14.44
CA LYS A 175 9.69 3.75 -15.36
C LYS A 175 10.48 2.56 -14.76
N LEU A 176 9.77 1.49 -14.45
CA LEU A 176 10.33 0.27 -13.87
C LEU A 176 10.13 -0.93 -14.79
N ASN A 177 10.93 -1.97 -14.57
CA ASN A 177 10.78 -3.26 -15.24
C ASN A 177 9.47 -3.94 -14.81
N ALA A 178 8.80 -4.63 -15.73
CA ALA A 178 7.59 -5.42 -15.46
C ALA A 178 7.79 -6.51 -14.39
N ALA A 179 9.02 -7.04 -14.23
CA ALA A 179 9.38 -8.01 -13.19
C ALA A 179 9.29 -7.45 -11.76
N SER A 180 9.15 -6.13 -11.58
CA SER A 180 9.03 -5.50 -10.25
C SER A 180 7.69 -5.77 -9.53
N GLY A 181 6.74 -6.49 -10.13
CA GLY A 181 5.46 -6.86 -9.52
C GLY A 181 4.46 -5.74 -9.35
N ILE A 182 4.77 -4.53 -9.80
CA ILE A 182 3.99 -3.29 -9.55
C ILE A 182 2.57 -3.28 -10.14
N TYR A 183 2.23 -4.28 -10.96
CA TYR A 183 0.91 -4.46 -11.61
C TYR A 183 0.22 -5.77 -11.22
N HIS A 184 0.85 -6.60 -10.36
CA HIS A 184 0.36 -7.94 -10.05
C HIS A 184 -0.55 -7.92 -8.82
N ASP A 185 -1.81 -7.61 -9.04
CA ASP A 185 -2.88 -7.75 -8.06
C ASP A 185 -3.47 -9.17 -8.07
N ILE A 186 -3.79 -9.68 -6.91
CA ILE A 186 -4.41 -11.01 -6.72
C ILE A 186 -5.91 -10.84 -6.56
N ASP A 187 -6.62 -10.69 -7.67
CA ASP A 187 -8.05 -10.33 -7.70
C ASP A 187 -8.99 -11.51 -7.90
N THR A 188 -8.48 -12.67 -8.36
CA THR A 188 -9.29 -13.86 -8.63
C THR A 188 -8.67 -15.12 -8.06
N PRO A 189 -9.47 -16.19 -7.81
CA PRO A 189 -8.95 -17.49 -7.37
C PRO A 189 -7.87 -18.05 -8.30
N GLU A 190 -8.00 -17.85 -9.61
CA GLU A 190 -7.05 -18.34 -10.61
C GLU A 190 -5.69 -17.65 -10.45
N LYS A 191 -5.68 -16.30 -10.30
CA LYS A 191 -4.44 -15.54 -10.02
C LYS A 191 -3.78 -16.01 -8.73
N TYR A 192 -4.56 -16.28 -7.68
CA TYR A 192 -4.03 -16.79 -6.43
C TYR A 192 -3.42 -18.19 -6.60
N GLN A 193 -4.08 -19.11 -7.34
CA GLN A 193 -3.52 -20.41 -7.63
C GLN A 193 -2.21 -20.32 -8.42
N GLN A 194 -2.13 -19.44 -9.40
CA GLN A 194 -0.88 -19.18 -10.14
C GLN A 194 0.22 -18.67 -9.21
N LEU A 195 -0.09 -17.73 -8.30
CA LEU A 195 0.85 -17.19 -7.33
C LEU A 195 1.47 -18.31 -6.46
N ILE A 196 0.65 -19.14 -5.83
CA ILE A 196 1.15 -20.20 -4.94
C ILE A 196 1.87 -21.34 -5.66
N GLN A 197 1.66 -21.54 -6.96
CA GLN A 197 2.42 -22.47 -7.78
C GLN A 197 3.81 -21.96 -8.16
N THR A 198 3.93 -20.65 -8.39
CA THR A 198 5.18 -20.02 -8.81
C THR A 198 6.19 -19.90 -7.66
N TYR A 199 5.71 -19.77 -6.42
CA TYR A 199 6.53 -19.53 -5.23
C TYR A 199 6.47 -20.68 -4.21
N LYS A 200 6.31 -21.92 -4.69
CA LYS A 200 6.43 -23.15 -3.87
C LYS A 200 7.88 -23.45 -3.53
#